data_adcdab43e67b31f4a2bfce03c25b9826
#
_entry.id   adcdab43e67b31f4a2bfce03c25b9826
#
_cell.length_a   1.000
_cell.length_b   1.000
_cell.length_c   1.000
_cell.angle_alpha   90.00
_cell.angle_beta   90.00
_cell.angle_gamma   90.00
#
_symmetry.space_group_name_H-M   'P 1'
#
loop_
_entity.id
_entity.type
_entity.pdbx_description
1 polymer ?
#
loop_
_entity_poly.entity_id
_entity_poly.type
_entity_poly.pdbx_seq_one_letter_code
_entity_poly.pdbx_strand_id
1 'polypeptide(L)'
;MEKLRYVLVWLALSLGVAALWGPPPVLAQGSRVVSVPTLGVRTDGLPGVINYVLIQFERIAAQNGPVIDFNEFNLGGGSLVGEEWKDGVRSAVQAVARLVGEDGHDWRITLKNRAVTAVTDGRSSSGAIAVGILAAYKGDTLRSDIAMSGVVTPDGRIDVVGGLASKLEVAAGGQYRSLVISRHQPYTSDWPQGEEAAARLRVALIQTRTLAEAYEAMTGSGR
;
A
#
# COMPACT_ATOMS: atom_id res chain seq x y z
N MET A 1 23.74 -8.56 -67.89
CA MET A 1 24.45 -8.20 -66.62
C MET A 1 23.80 -7.06 -65.86
N GLU A 2 23.04 -6.18 -66.44
CA GLU A 2 22.33 -5.08 -65.70
C GLU A 2 21.19 -5.55 -64.81
N LYS A 3 20.43 -6.54 -65.21
CA LYS A 3 19.29 -7.04 -64.36
C LYS A 3 19.72 -7.65 -63.05
N LEU A 4 20.96 -8.16 -62.94
CA LEU A 4 21.49 -8.75 -61.70
C LEU A 4 21.86 -7.68 -60.66
N ARG A 5 22.23 -6.47 -61.11
CA ARG A 5 22.59 -5.36 -60.23
C ARG A 5 21.37 -4.78 -59.50
N TYR A 6 20.18 -4.74 -60.12
CA TYR A 6 18.97 -4.25 -59.52
C TYR A 6 18.42 -5.21 -58.44
N VAL A 7 18.55 -6.51 -58.62
CA VAL A 7 18.13 -7.51 -57.62
C VAL A 7 18.96 -7.41 -56.32
N LEU A 8 20.27 -7.17 -56.42
CA LEU A 8 21.15 -7.01 -55.28
C LEU A 8 20.91 -5.69 -54.51
N VAL A 9 20.53 -4.61 -55.20
CA VAL A 9 20.19 -3.33 -54.57
C VAL A 9 18.87 -3.42 -53.81
N TRP A 10 17.87 -4.13 -54.34
CA TRP A 10 16.60 -4.34 -53.61
C TRP A 10 16.73 -5.28 -52.40
N LEU A 11 17.62 -6.30 -52.46
CA LEU A 11 17.90 -7.17 -51.35
C LEU A 11 18.69 -6.44 -50.23
N ALA A 12 19.55 -5.50 -50.58
CA ALA A 12 20.26 -4.70 -49.57
C ALA A 12 19.38 -3.66 -48.90
N LEU A 13 18.39 -3.10 -49.62
CA LEU A 13 17.40 -2.17 -49.02
C LEU A 13 16.37 -2.86 -48.13
N SER A 14 16.01 -4.11 -48.41
CA SER A 14 15.05 -4.85 -47.57
C SER A 14 15.67 -5.38 -46.27
N LEU A 15 16.99 -5.61 -46.23
CA LEU A 15 17.71 -6.00 -45.03
C LEU A 15 18.03 -4.81 -44.08
N GLY A 16 18.06 -3.58 -44.61
CA GLY A 16 18.35 -2.37 -43.83
C GLY A 16 17.15 -1.82 -43.03
N VAL A 17 15.91 -2.16 -43.41
CA VAL A 17 14.70 -1.66 -42.74
C VAL A 17 14.27 -2.54 -41.56
N ALA A 18 14.67 -3.80 -41.51
CA ALA A 18 14.33 -4.70 -40.42
C ALA A 18 15.16 -4.45 -39.15
N ALA A 19 16.26 -3.71 -39.22
CA ALA A 19 17.16 -3.45 -38.08
C ALA A 19 16.77 -2.21 -37.25
N LEU A 20 15.76 -1.43 -37.66
CA LEU A 20 15.34 -0.23 -36.94
C LEU A 20 14.09 -0.43 -36.04
N TRP A 21 13.54 -1.64 -36.01
CA TRP A 21 12.49 -2.01 -35.07
C TRP A 21 13.11 -2.83 -33.91
N GLY A 22 13.95 -2.18 -33.14
CA GLY A 22 14.20 -2.64 -31.79
C GLY A 22 12.89 -2.67 -31.02
N PRO A 23 12.74 -3.56 -30.01
CA PRO A 23 11.56 -3.51 -29.14
C PRO A 23 11.37 -2.06 -28.65
N PRO A 24 10.14 -1.55 -28.63
CA PRO A 24 9.90 -0.19 -28.17
C PRO A 24 10.57 -0.04 -26.81
N PRO A 25 11.18 1.12 -26.51
CA PRO A 25 11.77 1.33 -25.19
C PRO A 25 10.67 1.07 -24.19
N VAL A 26 10.90 0.12 -23.28
CA VAL A 26 10.06 -0.05 -22.09
C VAL A 26 10.17 1.29 -21.38
N LEU A 27 9.18 2.14 -21.57
CA LEU A 27 9.07 3.36 -20.80
C LEU A 27 9.06 2.90 -19.35
N ALA A 28 10.11 3.23 -18.62
CA ALA A 28 10.16 3.01 -17.19
C ALA A 28 8.88 3.63 -16.63
N GLN A 29 7.96 2.79 -16.14
CA GLN A 29 6.76 3.31 -15.49
C GLN A 29 7.28 4.16 -14.33
N GLY A 30 7.01 5.48 -14.40
CA GLY A 30 7.51 6.43 -13.43
C GLY A 30 7.17 5.95 -12.02
N SER A 31 8.09 6.14 -11.09
CA SER A 31 7.89 5.88 -9.67
C SER A 31 6.60 6.56 -9.19
N ARG A 32 5.73 5.80 -8.53
CA ARG A 32 4.47 6.30 -7.98
C ARG A 32 4.57 6.34 -6.47
N VAL A 33 4.16 7.47 -5.89
CA VAL A 33 4.20 7.68 -4.44
C VAL A 33 2.79 7.89 -3.91
N VAL A 34 2.45 7.14 -2.87
CA VAL A 34 1.18 7.26 -2.13
C VAL A 34 1.50 7.48 -0.66
N SER A 35 0.72 8.33 0.00
CA SER A 35 0.75 8.50 1.45
C SER A 35 -0.51 7.89 2.06
N VAL A 36 -0.35 6.97 3.02
CA VAL A 36 -1.47 6.33 3.70
C VAL A 36 -1.43 6.64 5.19
N PRO A 37 -2.57 7.08 5.80
CA PRO A 37 -2.65 7.27 7.24
C PRO A 37 -2.73 5.92 7.95
N THR A 38 -2.00 5.78 9.05
CA THR A 38 -2.06 4.64 9.96
C THR A 38 -2.27 5.10 11.40
N LEU A 39 -2.97 4.31 12.19
CA LEU A 39 -3.37 4.67 13.54
C LEU A 39 -2.54 3.86 14.54
N GLY A 40 -1.83 4.56 15.42
CA GLY A 40 -1.00 3.96 16.48
C GLY A 40 -1.59 4.16 17.86
N VAL A 41 -1.43 3.13 18.70
CA VAL A 41 -1.63 3.22 20.16
C VAL A 41 -0.29 3.46 20.81
N ARG A 42 -0.24 4.31 21.82
CA ARG A 42 0.98 4.59 22.57
C ARG A 42 1.03 3.72 23.83
N THR A 43 2.23 3.28 24.17
CA THR A 43 2.48 2.45 25.36
C THR A 43 2.83 3.27 26.59
N ASP A 44 3.01 4.59 26.46
CA ASP A 44 3.33 5.53 27.54
C ASP A 44 2.09 6.17 28.18
N GLY A 45 0.88 5.70 27.83
CA GLY A 45 -0.39 6.19 28.38
C GLY A 45 -0.87 7.51 27.77
N LEU A 46 -0.14 8.08 26.81
CA LEU A 46 -0.59 9.26 26.07
C LEU A 46 -1.62 8.88 24.99
N PRO A 47 -2.39 9.84 24.48
CA PRO A 47 -3.30 9.60 23.37
C PRO A 47 -2.60 8.94 22.16
N GLY A 48 -3.32 8.11 21.45
CA GLY A 48 -2.83 7.51 20.22
C GLY A 48 -2.42 8.54 19.18
N VAL A 49 -1.82 8.08 18.09
CA VAL A 49 -1.21 8.95 17.07
C VAL A 49 -1.62 8.56 15.67
N ILE A 50 -1.65 9.54 14.78
CA ILE A 50 -1.71 9.33 13.34
C ILE A 50 -0.28 9.35 12.81
N ASN A 51 0.11 8.29 12.14
CA ASN A 51 1.34 8.21 11.38
C ASN A 51 1.01 8.21 9.89
N TYR A 52 1.95 8.61 9.05
CA TYR A 52 1.81 8.55 7.60
C TYR A 52 2.90 7.66 7.03
N VAL A 53 2.49 6.63 6.31
CA VAL A 53 3.43 5.79 5.57
C VAL A 53 3.48 6.27 4.13
N LEU A 54 4.65 6.78 3.72
CA LEU A 54 4.94 7.08 2.33
C LEU A 54 5.36 5.78 1.66
N ILE A 55 4.70 5.43 0.59
CA ILE A 55 4.90 4.19 -0.18
C ILE A 55 5.28 4.60 -1.59
N GLN A 56 6.47 4.23 -2.02
CA GLN A 56 6.93 4.37 -3.39
C GLN A 56 6.92 3.00 -4.05
N PHE A 57 6.25 2.90 -5.18
CA PHE A 57 6.18 1.69 -6.00
C PHE A 57 6.87 1.92 -7.34
N GLU A 58 7.72 1.00 -7.74
CA GLU A 58 8.39 0.97 -9.05
C GLU A 58 8.55 -0.45 -9.56
N ARG A 59 8.56 -0.58 -10.89
CA ARG A 59 8.99 -1.81 -11.55
C ARG A 59 10.49 -1.71 -11.86
N ILE A 60 11.21 -2.79 -11.56
CA ILE A 60 12.66 -2.89 -11.79
C ILE A 60 12.94 -3.96 -12.83
N ALA A 61 14.04 -3.79 -13.57
CA ALA A 61 14.46 -4.77 -14.58
C ALA A 61 14.95 -6.09 -13.97
N ALA A 62 15.39 -6.07 -12.71
CA ALA A 62 15.79 -7.25 -11.98
C ALA A 62 14.55 -8.11 -11.63
N GLN A 63 14.64 -9.42 -11.90
CA GLN A 63 13.55 -10.38 -11.69
C GLN A 63 13.81 -11.22 -10.41
N ASN A 64 14.29 -10.58 -9.34
CA ASN A 64 14.62 -11.22 -8.08
C ASN A 64 13.89 -10.62 -6.87
N GLY A 65 12.84 -9.80 -7.13
CA GLY A 65 12.00 -9.20 -6.11
C GLY A 65 10.94 -10.14 -5.53
N PRO A 66 9.97 -9.61 -4.77
CA PRO A 66 9.85 -8.17 -4.47
C PRO A 66 10.99 -7.65 -3.59
N VAL A 67 11.58 -6.52 -3.96
CA VAL A 67 12.52 -5.79 -3.10
C VAL A 67 11.71 -4.85 -2.22
N ILE A 68 11.87 -4.97 -0.90
CA ILE A 68 11.17 -4.14 0.08
C ILE A 68 12.22 -3.35 0.85
N ASP A 69 12.24 -2.04 0.63
CA ASP A 69 13.18 -1.12 1.27
C ASP A 69 12.48 -0.34 2.39
N PHE A 70 12.98 -0.50 3.62
CA PHE A 70 12.53 0.27 4.76
C PHE A 70 13.42 1.50 4.93
N ASN A 71 12.90 2.68 4.57
CA ASN A 71 13.63 3.93 4.73
C ASN A 71 13.51 4.44 6.17
N GLU A 72 14.40 4.00 7.03
CA GLU A 72 14.48 4.38 8.45
C GLU A 72 15.37 5.62 8.67
N PHE A 73 15.76 6.31 7.62
CA PHE A 73 16.62 7.48 7.69
C PHE A 73 15.85 8.69 8.25
N ASN A 74 16.34 9.27 9.35
CA ASN A 74 15.62 10.28 10.13
C ASN A 74 15.80 11.73 9.63
N LEU A 75 16.13 11.96 8.36
CA LEU A 75 16.14 13.30 7.80
C LEU A 75 14.69 13.76 7.50
N GLY A 76 14.25 14.78 8.22
CA GLY A 76 12.92 15.37 8.03
C GLY A 76 11.76 14.61 8.67
N GLY A 77 12.03 13.90 9.77
CA GLY A 77 11.05 13.14 10.53
C GLY A 77 10.85 11.73 9.95
N GLY A 78 11.01 10.75 10.77
CA GLY A 78 10.80 9.34 10.50
C GLY A 78 10.92 8.58 11.80
N SER A 79 10.42 7.35 11.81
CA SER A 79 10.47 6.46 12.97
C SER A 79 11.13 5.18 12.52
N LEU A 80 11.94 4.60 13.39
CA LEU A 80 12.38 3.21 13.27
C LEU A 80 11.15 2.32 13.29
N VAL A 81 11.19 1.22 12.55
CA VAL A 81 10.10 0.26 12.53
C VAL A 81 10.55 -1.09 13.08
N GLY A 82 9.71 -1.67 13.94
CA GLY A 82 9.97 -2.97 14.54
C GLY A 82 9.72 -4.13 13.57
N GLU A 83 10.10 -5.34 14.00
CA GLU A 83 10.00 -6.53 13.14
C GLU A 83 8.56 -6.94 12.88
N GLU A 84 7.62 -6.78 13.81
CA GLU A 84 6.20 -7.05 13.57
C GLU A 84 5.62 -6.11 12.50
N TRP A 85 6.04 -4.85 12.49
CA TRP A 85 5.64 -3.91 11.46
C TRP A 85 6.19 -4.32 10.09
N LYS A 86 7.47 -4.71 10.00
CA LYS A 86 8.12 -5.20 8.78
C LYS A 86 7.45 -6.48 8.26
N ASP A 87 7.09 -7.41 9.14
CA ASP A 87 6.33 -8.61 8.78
C ASP A 87 4.94 -8.29 8.26
N GLY A 88 4.28 -7.29 8.84
CA GLY A 88 3.02 -6.77 8.33
C GLY A 88 3.16 -6.24 6.90
N VAL A 89 4.24 -5.51 6.60
CA VAL A 89 4.53 -5.03 5.24
C VAL A 89 4.79 -6.19 4.28
N ARG A 90 5.57 -7.20 4.68
CA ARG A 90 5.80 -8.39 3.84
C ARG A 90 4.49 -9.09 3.48
N SER A 91 3.59 -9.24 4.48
CA SER A 91 2.24 -9.78 4.26
C SER A 91 1.41 -8.91 3.32
N ALA A 92 1.51 -7.58 3.44
CA ALA A 92 0.82 -6.63 2.57
C ALA A 92 1.27 -6.76 1.10
N VAL A 93 2.57 -6.87 0.85
CA VAL A 93 3.13 -7.07 -0.50
C VAL A 93 2.63 -8.38 -1.09
N GLN A 94 2.66 -9.48 -0.33
CA GLN A 94 2.16 -10.78 -0.78
C GLN A 94 0.66 -10.76 -1.10
N ALA A 95 -0.14 -10.10 -0.25
CA ALA A 95 -1.58 -9.96 -0.46
C ALA A 95 -1.90 -9.17 -1.73
N VAL A 96 -1.16 -8.07 -1.99
CA VAL A 96 -1.34 -7.28 -3.21
C VAL A 96 -0.92 -8.06 -4.44
N ALA A 97 0.25 -8.71 -4.44
CA ALA A 97 0.73 -9.52 -5.55
C ALA A 97 -0.29 -10.61 -5.92
N ARG A 98 -0.80 -11.32 -4.92
CA ARG A 98 -1.86 -12.33 -5.12
C ARG A 98 -3.15 -11.73 -5.69
N LEU A 99 -3.58 -10.57 -5.18
CA LEU A 99 -4.82 -9.92 -5.62
C LEU A 99 -4.76 -9.47 -7.09
N VAL A 100 -3.59 -9.01 -7.54
CA VAL A 100 -3.39 -8.57 -8.93
C VAL A 100 -2.95 -9.70 -9.87
N GLY A 101 -2.72 -10.91 -9.35
CA GLY A 101 -2.31 -12.08 -10.14
C GLY A 101 -0.84 -12.03 -10.59
N GLU A 102 0.02 -11.34 -9.84
CA GLU A 102 1.46 -11.24 -10.13
C GLU A 102 2.30 -11.91 -9.02
N ASP A 103 3.56 -12.19 -9.30
CA ASP A 103 4.53 -12.74 -8.33
C ASP A 103 5.39 -11.64 -7.67
N GLY A 104 5.37 -10.43 -8.22
CA GLY A 104 6.11 -9.28 -7.70
C GLY A 104 7.62 -9.32 -7.95
N HIS A 105 8.14 -10.23 -8.77
CA HIS A 105 9.58 -10.38 -9.00
C HIS A 105 10.25 -9.12 -9.56
N ASP A 106 9.52 -8.28 -10.28
CA ASP A 106 9.99 -7.00 -10.82
C ASP A 106 9.57 -5.80 -9.95
N TRP A 107 9.10 -6.02 -8.72
CA TRP A 107 8.65 -4.95 -7.83
C TRP A 107 9.77 -4.45 -6.92
N ARG A 108 9.86 -3.13 -6.80
CA ARG A 108 10.53 -2.46 -5.68
C ARG A 108 9.54 -1.58 -4.96
N ILE A 109 9.46 -1.75 -3.66
CA ILE A 109 8.55 -1.02 -2.78
C ILE A 109 9.37 -0.40 -1.66
N THR A 110 9.48 0.93 -1.67
CA THR A 110 10.16 1.68 -0.62
C THR A 110 9.14 2.30 0.30
N LEU A 111 9.28 2.05 1.60
CA LEU A 111 8.39 2.57 2.62
C LEU A 111 9.15 3.49 3.58
N LYS A 112 8.54 4.65 3.89
CA LYS A 112 8.99 5.52 4.97
C LYS A 112 7.86 5.79 5.94
N ASN A 113 8.03 5.34 7.18
CA ASN A 113 7.09 5.66 8.25
C ASN A 113 7.40 7.06 8.81
N ARG A 114 6.45 7.98 8.71
CA ARG A 114 6.51 9.30 9.32
C ARG A 114 5.66 9.29 10.58
N ALA A 115 6.30 9.16 11.72
CA ALA A 115 5.66 9.11 13.03
C ALA A 115 6.30 10.13 13.98
N VAL A 116 5.54 10.52 14.99
CA VAL A 116 6.02 11.37 16.08
C VAL A 116 6.75 10.56 17.16
N THR A 117 6.63 9.24 17.12
CA THR A 117 7.30 8.31 18.04
C THR A 117 8.66 7.87 17.48
N ALA A 118 9.62 7.58 18.35
CA ALA A 118 10.94 7.12 17.91
C ALA A 118 10.90 5.73 17.24
N VAL A 119 10.00 4.88 17.70
CA VAL A 119 9.79 3.53 17.17
C VAL A 119 8.30 3.30 16.95
N THR A 120 7.96 2.67 15.82
CA THR A 120 6.61 2.17 15.51
C THR A 120 6.71 0.66 15.31
N ASP A 121 5.86 -0.10 15.98
CA ASP A 121 5.81 -1.55 15.81
C ASP A 121 4.35 -2.05 15.76
N GLY A 122 4.18 -3.34 15.46
CA GLY A 122 2.90 -4.00 15.36
C GLY A 122 2.33 -4.06 13.94
N ARG A 123 1.59 -5.13 13.66
CA ARG A 123 1.06 -5.48 12.32
C ARG A 123 -0.22 -4.73 11.95
N SER A 124 -0.83 -4.00 12.86
CA SER A 124 -2.18 -3.41 12.71
C SER A 124 -2.31 -2.35 11.60
N SER A 125 -1.20 -1.85 11.08
CA SER A 125 -1.14 -0.92 9.94
C SER A 125 -1.06 -1.62 8.57
N SER A 126 -0.82 -2.95 8.56
CA SER A 126 -0.53 -3.69 7.32
C SER A 126 -1.68 -3.67 6.31
N GLY A 127 -2.93 -3.63 6.76
CA GLY A 127 -4.09 -3.48 5.88
C GLY A 127 -4.09 -2.14 5.14
N ALA A 128 -3.85 -1.04 5.86
CA ALA A 128 -3.74 0.28 5.26
C ALA A 128 -2.54 0.36 4.29
N ILE A 129 -1.41 -0.23 4.64
CA ILE A 129 -0.22 -0.30 3.79
C ILE A 129 -0.52 -1.10 2.52
N ALA A 130 -1.22 -2.23 2.61
CA ALA A 130 -1.62 -3.03 1.44
C ALA A 130 -2.52 -2.23 0.49
N VAL A 131 -3.49 -1.47 1.02
CA VAL A 131 -4.32 -0.55 0.22
C VAL A 131 -3.45 0.50 -0.46
N GLY A 132 -2.48 1.08 0.26
CA GLY A 132 -1.54 2.07 -0.29
C GLY A 132 -0.65 1.51 -1.40
N ILE A 133 -0.12 0.29 -1.24
CA ILE A 133 0.67 -0.41 -2.27
C ILE A 133 -0.20 -0.66 -3.51
N LEU A 134 -1.43 -1.15 -3.33
CA LEU A 134 -2.34 -1.41 -4.43
C LEU A 134 -2.74 -0.12 -5.16
N ALA A 135 -2.95 0.98 -4.44
CA ALA A 135 -3.21 2.30 -5.02
C ALA A 135 -2.02 2.82 -5.82
N ALA A 136 -0.79 2.67 -5.30
CA ALA A 136 0.43 3.03 -6.03
C ALA A 136 0.61 2.15 -7.28
N TYR A 137 0.34 0.85 -7.18
CA TYR A 137 0.39 -0.09 -8.31
C TYR A 137 -0.59 0.32 -9.42
N LYS A 138 -1.86 0.58 -9.08
CA LYS A 138 -2.91 0.96 -10.05
C LYS A 138 -2.84 2.43 -10.49
N GLY A 139 -2.24 3.31 -9.69
CA GLY A 139 -2.22 4.76 -9.92
C GLY A 139 -3.48 5.46 -9.44
N ASP A 140 -4.19 4.86 -8.48
CA ASP A 140 -5.41 5.42 -7.91
C ASP A 140 -5.11 6.36 -6.74
N THR A 141 -6.03 7.26 -6.47
CA THR A 141 -5.95 8.20 -5.36
C THR A 141 -6.74 7.70 -4.17
N LEU A 142 -6.14 7.75 -2.97
CA LEU A 142 -6.84 7.44 -1.73
C LEU A 142 -7.73 8.61 -1.30
N ARG A 143 -8.87 8.30 -0.72
CA ARG A 143 -9.76 9.27 -0.08
C ARG A 143 -9.10 9.82 1.18
N SER A 144 -9.13 11.14 1.34
CA SER A 144 -8.50 11.84 2.47
C SER A 144 -9.31 11.78 3.77
N ASP A 145 -10.58 11.38 3.69
CA ASP A 145 -11.52 11.33 4.81
C ASP A 145 -11.68 9.95 5.44
N ILE A 146 -10.87 8.97 5.01
CA ILE A 146 -10.92 7.59 5.51
C ILE A 146 -9.56 7.16 6.05
N ALA A 147 -9.56 6.57 7.24
CA ALA A 147 -8.43 5.84 7.80
C ALA A 147 -8.75 4.34 7.90
N MET A 148 -7.73 3.52 8.10
CA MET A 148 -7.90 2.08 8.27
C MET A 148 -7.03 1.56 9.42
N SER A 149 -7.56 0.60 10.15
CA SER A 149 -6.79 -0.27 11.07
C SER A 149 -7.23 -1.72 10.89
N GLY A 150 -6.30 -2.56 10.44
CA GLY A 150 -6.53 -3.98 10.16
C GLY A 150 -5.21 -4.68 9.86
N VAL A 151 -5.11 -5.94 10.23
CA VAL A 151 -4.00 -6.81 9.82
C VAL A 151 -4.37 -7.46 8.50
N VAL A 152 -3.55 -7.30 7.46
CA VAL A 152 -3.74 -8.07 6.22
C VAL A 152 -2.95 -9.37 6.30
N THR A 153 -3.62 -10.47 5.95
CA THR A 153 -2.97 -11.78 5.79
C THR A 153 -2.46 -11.95 4.35
N PRO A 154 -1.49 -12.84 4.11
CA PRO A 154 -0.94 -13.07 2.75
C PRO A 154 -1.98 -13.53 1.71
N ASP A 155 -3.12 -14.08 2.16
CA ASP A 155 -4.25 -14.46 1.31
C ASP A 155 -5.26 -13.32 1.11
N GLY A 156 -4.99 -12.12 1.64
CA GLY A 156 -5.78 -10.91 1.41
C GLY A 156 -6.97 -10.74 2.34
N ARG A 157 -7.09 -11.50 3.43
CA ARG A 157 -8.11 -11.26 4.45
C ARG A 157 -7.70 -10.09 5.35
N ILE A 158 -8.68 -9.41 5.92
CA ILE A 158 -8.48 -8.36 6.92
C ILE A 158 -8.84 -8.92 8.29
N ASP A 159 -7.82 -9.10 9.13
CA ASP A 159 -7.94 -9.59 10.49
C ASP A 159 -8.03 -8.45 11.52
N VAL A 160 -8.39 -8.83 12.74
CA VAL A 160 -8.68 -7.96 13.88
C VAL A 160 -7.43 -7.25 14.42
N VAL A 161 -7.66 -6.17 15.16
CA VAL A 161 -6.60 -5.37 15.80
C VAL A 161 -6.96 -5.09 17.27
N GLY A 162 -5.95 -4.82 18.08
CA GLY A 162 -6.12 -4.29 19.44
C GLY A 162 -6.17 -2.77 19.48
N GLY A 163 -6.61 -2.22 20.64
CA GLY A 163 -6.60 -0.79 20.94
C GLY A 163 -7.55 0.02 20.05
N LEU A 164 -8.65 -0.57 19.62
CA LEU A 164 -9.53 0.04 18.62
C LEU A 164 -10.25 1.29 19.15
N ALA A 165 -10.57 1.35 20.44
CA ALA A 165 -11.16 2.53 21.07
C ALA A 165 -10.24 3.75 20.91
N SER A 166 -8.98 3.62 21.30
CA SER A 166 -7.98 4.69 21.13
C SER A 166 -7.78 5.07 19.66
N LYS A 167 -7.76 4.10 18.76
CA LYS A 167 -7.63 4.36 17.31
C LYS A 167 -8.84 5.11 16.73
N LEU A 168 -10.02 4.85 17.24
CA LEU A 168 -11.23 5.58 16.85
C LEU A 168 -11.18 7.05 17.31
N GLU A 169 -10.74 7.29 18.55
CA GLU A 169 -10.52 8.65 19.07
C GLU A 169 -9.50 9.41 18.22
N VAL A 170 -8.39 8.73 17.86
CA VAL A 170 -7.37 9.29 16.99
C VAL A 170 -7.92 9.61 15.60
N ALA A 171 -8.72 8.73 15.03
CA ALA A 171 -9.35 8.98 13.73
C ALA A 171 -10.29 10.20 13.79
N ALA A 172 -11.11 10.30 14.84
CA ALA A 172 -11.99 11.45 15.05
C ALA A 172 -11.19 12.76 15.22
N GLY A 173 -10.15 12.75 16.05
CA GLY A 173 -9.25 13.90 16.24
C GLY A 173 -8.52 14.33 14.95
N GLY A 174 -8.19 13.39 14.08
CA GLY A 174 -7.64 13.62 12.76
C GLY A 174 -8.65 14.00 11.69
N GLN A 175 -9.91 14.20 12.06
CA GLN A 175 -11.03 14.59 11.19
C GLN A 175 -11.36 13.53 10.10
N TYR A 176 -11.01 12.27 10.32
CA TYR A 176 -11.47 11.18 9.47
C TYR A 176 -12.96 10.93 9.71
N ARG A 177 -13.72 10.87 8.63
CA ARG A 177 -15.17 10.59 8.66
C ARG A 177 -15.49 9.11 8.75
N SER A 178 -14.53 8.27 8.36
CA SER A 178 -14.72 6.82 8.35
C SER A 178 -13.45 6.11 8.80
N LEU A 179 -13.65 4.97 9.48
CA LEU A 179 -12.59 4.04 9.87
C LEU A 179 -12.90 2.65 9.33
N VAL A 180 -12.03 2.17 8.46
CA VAL A 180 -12.09 0.79 7.93
C VAL A 180 -11.49 -0.16 8.96
N ILE A 181 -12.25 -1.20 9.31
CA ILE A 181 -11.86 -2.24 10.27
C ILE A 181 -12.21 -3.64 9.76
N SER A 182 -11.68 -4.66 10.41
CA SER A 182 -12.09 -6.04 10.15
C SER A 182 -13.58 -6.24 10.48
N ARG A 183 -14.32 -6.95 9.61
CA ARG A 183 -15.69 -7.37 9.88
C ARG A 183 -15.80 -8.33 11.07
N HIS A 184 -14.72 -9.02 11.38
CA HIS A 184 -14.65 -9.97 12.48
C HIS A 184 -14.13 -9.35 13.78
N GLN A 185 -14.06 -8.00 13.85
CA GLN A 185 -13.60 -7.31 15.04
C GLN A 185 -14.50 -7.63 16.24
N PRO A 186 -14.00 -8.34 17.27
CA PRO A 186 -14.81 -8.66 18.44
C PRO A 186 -15.04 -7.43 19.32
N TYR A 187 -16.09 -7.46 20.11
CA TYR A 187 -16.20 -6.58 21.25
C TYR A 187 -15.21 -7.04 22.33
N THR A 188 -14.43 -6.11 22.85
CA THR A 188 -13.42 -6.35 23.88
C THR A 188 -13.66 -5.39 25.05
N SER A 189 -12.94 -5.56 26.17
CA SER A 189 -13.06 -4.65 27.31
C SER A 189 -12.71 -3.20 26.98
N ASP A 190 -11.84 -2.97 25.98
CA ASP A 190 -11.48 -1.67 25.45
C ASP A 190 -12.41 -1.22 24.29
N TRP A 191 -13.32 -2.11 23.83
CA TRP A 191 -14.26 -1.86 22.73
C TRP A 191 -15.67 -2.40 23.02
N PRO A 192 -16.25 -2.15 24.23
CA PRO A 192 -17.51 -2.79 24.63
C PRO A 192 -18.74 -2.29 23.86
N GLN A 193 -18.68 -1.10 23.28
CA GLN A 193 -19.77 -0.43 22.57
C GLN A 193 -19.22 0.34 21.36
N GLY A 194 -18.46 -0.37 20.51
CA GLY A 194 -17.71 0.25 19.42
C GLY A 194 -18.55 1.07 18.46
N GLU A 195 -19.73 0.60 18.09
CA GLU A 195 -20.65 1.32 17.19
C GLU A 195 -21.23 2.58 17.84
N GLU A 196 -21.59 2.53 19.12
CA GLU A 196 -22.05 3.70 19.86
C GLU A 196 -20.93 4.73 20.06
N ALA A 197 -19.72 4.28 20.36
CA ALA A 197 -18.56 5.15 20.46
C ALA A 197 -18.27 5.84 19.12
N ALA A 198 -18.33 5.11 18.02
CA ALA A 198 -18.17 5.64 16.68
C ALA A 198 -19.23 6.68 16.33
N ALA A 199 -20.49 6.41 16.68
CA ALA A 199 -21.58 7.35 16.48
C ALA A 199 -21.40 8.64 17.28
N ARG A 200 -20.99 8.55 18.56
CA ARG A 200 -20.67 9.72 19.40
C ARG A 200 -19.54 10.57 18.83
N LEU A 201 -18.52 9.92 18.26
CA LEU A 201 -17.38 10.58 17.65
C LEU A 201 -17.63 10.99 16.20
N ARG A 202 -18.80 10.68 15.64
CA ARG A 202 -19.18 10.95 14.24
C ARG A 202 -18.22 10.34 13.22
N VAL A 203 -17.71 9.15 13.51
CA VAL A 203 -16.88 8.35 12.62
C VAL A 203 -17.69 7.13 12.19
N ALA A 204 -17.89 6.94 10.89
CA ALA A 204 -18.56 5.76 10.36
C ALA A 204 -17.60 4.57 10.37
N LEU A 205 -18.04 3.42 10.89
CA LEU A 205 -17.29 2.17 10.79
C LEU A 205 -17.60 1.48 9.47
N ILE A 206 -16.57 1.19 8.69
CA ILE A 206 -16.66 0.41 7.45
C ILE A 206 -16.02 -0.94 7.72
N GLN A 207 -16.85 -1.97 7.81
CA GLN A 207 -16.40 -3.33 8.09
C GLN A 207 -16.06 -4.06 6.80
N THR A 208 -14.83 -4.58 6.69
CA THR A 208 -14.31 -5.28 5.52
C THR A 208 -13.75 -6.66 5.88
N ARG A 209 -13.83 -7.61 4.97
CA ARG A 209 -13.27 -8.97 5.11
C ARG A 209 -11.98 -9.11 4.34
N THR A 210 -11.86 -8.39 3.22
CA THR A 210 -10.79 -8.58 2.23
C THR A 210 -10.10 -7.27 1.89
N LEU A 211 -8.89 -7.39 1.38
CA LEU A 211 -8.13 -6.27 0.83
C LEU A 211 -8.88 -5.57 -0.31
N ALA A 212 -9.59 -6.32 -1.16
CA ALA A 212 -10.38 -5.74 -2.25
C ALA A 212 -11.49 -4.83 -1.71
N GLU A 213 -12.28 -5.29 -0.73
CA GLU A 213 -13.33 -4.48 -0.07
C GLU A 213 -12.74 -3.23 0.61
N ALA A 214 -11.61 -3.37 1.31
CA ALA A 214 -10.93 -2.24 1.95
C ALA A 214 -10.42 -1.23 0.91
N TYR A 215 -9.87 -1.70 -0.19
CA TYR A 215 -9.39 -0.87 -1.29
C TYR A 215 -10.53 -0.06 -1.93
N GLU A 216 -11.66 -0.71 -2.25
CA GLU A 216 -12.84 -0.03 -2.79
C GLU A 216 -13.36 1.06 -1.84
N ALA A 217 -13.42 0.76 -0.54
CA ALA A 217 -13.83 1.74 0.46
C ALA A 217 -12.92 2.97 0.50
N MET A 218 -11.60 2.75 0.43
CA MET A 218 -10.59 3.80 0.57
C MET A 218 -10.29 4.58 -0.72
N THR A 219 -10.64 4.06 -1.89
CA THR A 219 -10.44 4.74 -3.20
C THR A 219 -11.75 5.25 -3.79
N GLY A 220 -12.87 4.62 -3.48
CA GLY A 220 -14.16 4.89 -4.11
C GLY A 220 -14.29 4.28 -5.52
N SER A 221 -13.38 3.38 -5.90
CA SER A 221 -13.32 2.79 -7.26
C SER A 221 -14.44 1.78 -7.56
N GLY A 222 -15.32 1.50 -6.62
CA GLY A 222 -16.45 0.56 -6.77
C GLY A 222 -17.82 1.21 -7.10
N ARG A 223 -17.83 2.49 -7.56
CA ARG A 223 -19.05 3.19 -7.92
C ARG A 223 -19.15 3.45 -9.41
#